data_c12af87126465faacafdcb2a5344f0af
#
_entry.id   c12af87126465faacafdcb2a5344f0af
#
_cell.length_a   1.000
_cell.length_b   1.000
_cell.length_c   1.000
_cell.angle_alpha   90.00
_cell.angle_beta   90.00
_cell.angle_gamma   90.00
#
_symmetry.space_group_name_H-M   'P 1'
#
loop_
_entity.id
_entity.type
_entity.pdbx_description
1 polymer ?
#
loop_
_entity_poly.entity_id
_entity_poly.type
_entity_poly.pdbx_seq_one_letter_code
_entity_poly.pdbx_strand_id
1 'polypeptide(L)'
;MRNFFFLLISFGALGCFASGQSFGPRALDGAIPALPAYNATAPRSSTPDISAPVALPRMAPELALQVYHGRSVIQAQQLAAYSAVTTIRAELPDTAQQGEFELQRHFEAPHTLQFTALHYTGDGFVKTNIITRLLQSEVDHVKQDDTGLTAISSQNYKFSYKGTSEIENRVVHIYQLKPRSKRPGLFKGRIYLDAHTGSLVRAEGSVVKSPSFFVKKIDFVQDYADVDNFTFPVHIHTNAVARVIGRTVVDIFHRDYEPTPAQPLQSARETSSLSVIPTN
;
A
#
# COMPACT_ATOMS: atom_id res chain seq x y z
N MET A 1 -16.78 -8.79 25.81
CA MET A 1 -15.45 -9.20 25.28
C MET A 1 -15.39 -8.87 23.80
N ARG A 2 -15.50 -7.58 23.47
CA ARG A 2 -15.55 -7.04 22.10
C ARG A 2 -14.22 -6.35 21.85
N ASN A 3 -13.54 -6.66 20.73
CA ASN A 3 -12.29 -6.05 20.18
C ASN A 3 -10.97 -6.64 20.67
N PHE A 4 -10.64 -7.87 20.26
CA PHE A 4 -9.36 -8.49 20.62
C PHE A 4 -8.23 -8.33 19.57
N PHE A 5 -8.53 -7.98 18.33
CA PHE A 5 -7.55 -7.93 17.23
C PHE A 5 -7.77 -6.74 16.30
N PHE A 6 -7.85 -5.55 16.85
CA PHE A 6 -7.86 -4.34 16.02
C PHE A 6 -6.43 -4.04 15.59
N LEU A 7 -6.06 -4.11 14.32
CA LEU A 7 -4.99 -3.22 13.89
C LEU A 7 -3.84 -3.70 13.03
N LEU A 8 -3.84 -4.89 12.48
CA LEU A 8 -2.62 -5.32 11.80
C LEU A 8 -2.68 -5.38 10.27
N ILE A 9 -3.82 -5.21 9.64
CA ILE A 9 -3.97 -5.54 8.22
C ILE A 9 -4.28 -4.34 7.32
N SER A 10 -4.63 -3.19 7.88
CA SER A 10 -5.03 -2.00 7.11
C SER A 10 -3.92 -1.01 6.79
N PHE A 11 -2.69 -1.46 6.60
CA PHE A 11 -1.66 -0.63 5.95
C PHE A 11 -1.68 -0.74 4.43
N GLY A 12 -2.83 -1.09 3.86
CA GLY A 12 -3.09 -0.87 2.45
C GLY A 12 -3.20 0.63 2.20
N ALA A 13 -2.44 1.12 1.21
CA ALA A 13 -2.41 2.52 0.79
C ALA A 13 -3.79 2.98 0.29
N LEU A 14 -4.74 3.23 1.19
CA LEU A 14 -6.00 3.90 0.89
C LEU A 14 -6.03 5.27 1.56
N GLY A 15 -5.87 6.26 0.75
CA GLY A 15 -6.49 7.55 0.74
C GLY A 15 -6.12 8.58 1.76
N CYS A 16 -5.57 9.69 1.27
CA CYS A 16 -5.81 11.01 1.82
C CYS A 16 -6.82 11.73 0.92
N PHE A 17 -8.00 12.05 1.44
CA PHE A 17 -8.81 13.12 0.86
C PHE A 17 -8.12 14.45 1.17
N ALA A 18 -7.47 15.04 0.17
CA ALA A 18 -7.03 16.41 0.21
C ALA A 18 -8.11 17.26 -0.41
N SER A 19 -8.73 18.15 0.38
CA SER A 19 -9.59 19.26 -0.07
C SER A 19 -8.81 20.12 -1.07
N GLY A 20 -9.36 20.30 -2.27
CA GLY A 20 -8.75 21.00 -3.38
C GLY A 20 -8.53 22.50 -3.13
N GLN A 21 -7.35 22.96 -3.51
CA GLN A 21 -7.15 24.32 -3.96
C GLN A 21 -6.63 24.28 -5.39
N SER A 22 -7.45 24.83 -6.28
CA SER A 22 -7.15 25.00 -7.69
C SER A 22 -6.09 26.06 -7.91
N PHE A 23 -4.94 25.68 -8.47
CA PHE A 23 -4.04 26.63 -9.11
C PHE A 23 -4.20 26.52 -10.63
N GLY A 24 -4.63 27.63 -11.23
CA GLY A 24 -4.78 27.78 -12.66
C GLY A 24 -3.43 27.81 -13.40
N PRO A 25 -3.40 27.41 -14.68
CA PRO A 25 -2.18 27.42 -15.47
C PRO A 25 -1.79 28.83 -15.90
N ARG A 26 -0.57 29.23 -15.58
CA ARG A 26 0.05 30.46 -16.07
C ARG A 26 0.81 30.13 -17.35
N ALA A 27 0.35 30.64 -18.47
CA ALA A 27 1.02 30.56 -19.75
C ALA A 27 2.38 31.30 -19.71
N LEU A 28 3.43 30.64 -20.16
CA LEU A 28 4.73 31.26 -20.45
C LEU A 28 4.93 31.22 -21.97
N ASP A 29 4.69 32.35 -22.62
CA ASP A 29 5.23 32.67 -23.95
C ASP A 29 6.73 32.87 -23.84
N GLY A 30 7.50 32.07 -24.57
CA GLY A 30 8.95 32.20 -24.69
C GLY A 30 9.43 31.68 -26.03
N ALA A 31 9.76 32.60 -26.96
CA ALA A 31 10.29 32.31 -28.27
C ALA A 31 11.63 31.55 -28.19
N ILE A 32 11.76 30.49 -29.02
CA ILE A 32 12.97 29.69 -29.15
C ILE A 32 13.89 30.36 -30.21
N PRO A 33 15.12 30.71 -29.87
CA PRO A 33 16.08 31.19 -30.88
C PRO A 33 16.69 30.01 -31.65
N ALA A 34 16.84 30.18 -32.98
CA ALA A 34 17.40 29.21 -33.90
C ALA A 34 18.89 28.97 -33.61
N LEU A 35 19.30 27.69 -33.63
CA LEU A 35 20.68 27.25 -33.50
C LEU A 35 21.43 27.33 -34.85
N PRO A 36 22.74 27.71 -34.88
CA PRO A 36 23.53 27.75 -36.08
C PRO A 36 23.95 26.33 -36.52
N ALA A 37 23.97 26.11 -37.84
CA ALA A 37 24.40 24.87 -38.45
C ALA A 37 25.88 24.58 -38.18
N TYR A 38 26.19 23.40 -37.63
CA TYR A 38 27.54 22.91 -37.41
C TYR A 38 27.89 21.86 -38.45
N ASN A 39 28.97 22.09 -39.22
CA ASN A 39 29.49 21.17 -40.20
C ASN A 39 30.14 19.95 -39.50
N ALA A 40 29.57 18.79 -39.70
CA ALA A 40 30.08 17.53 -39.18
C ALA A 40 31.12 16.92 -40.11
N THR A 41 32.38 16.91 -39.67
CA THR A 41 33.41 16.01 -40.20
C THR A 41 33.33 14.71 -39.39
N ALA A 42 33.00 13.61 -40.04
CA ALA A 42 32.80 12.32 -39.42
C ALA A 42 34.12 11.70 -38.92
N PRO A 43 34.25 11.29 -37.66
CA PRO A 43 35.24 10.32 -37.24
C PRO A 43 34.63 8.90 -37.22
N ARG A 44 35.49 7.95 -37.57
CA ARG A 44 35.24 6.52 -37.76
C ARG A 44 34.57 5.87 -36.56
N SER A 45 33.56 5.07 -36.85
CA SER A 45 32.84 4.19 -35.96
C SER A 45 33.75 3.23 -35.19
N SER A 46 33.91 3.45 -33.90
CA SER A 46 34.15 2.37 -32.97
C SER A 46 32.74 1.98 -32.41
N THR A 47 32.28 0.80 -32.79
CA THR A 47 31.05 0.19 -32.23
C THR A 47 31.19 0.14 -30.72
N PRO A 48 30.32 0.81 -29.93
CA PRO A 48 30.32 0.57 -28.50
C PRO A 48 29.75 -0.83 -28.24
N ASP A 49 30.48 -1.57 -27.44
CA ASP A 49 30.06 -2.87 -26.92
C ASP A 49 28.79 -2.71 -26.08
N ILE A 50 27.62 -3.09 -26.64
CA ILE A 50 26.30 -2.91 -26.05
C ILE A 50 25.97 -4.08 -25.10
N SER A 51 26.91 -4.51 -24.28
CA SER A 51 26.71 -5.68 -23.39
C SER A 51 26.75 -5.39 -21.89
N ALA A 52 26.73 -4.13 -21.46
CA ALA A 52 26.52 -3.82 -20.04
C ALA A 52 25.06 -3.51 -19.80
N PRO A 53 24.38 -4.18 -18.86
CA PRO A 53 23.04 -3.80 -18.46
C PRO A 53 23.08 -2.36 -17.95
N VAL A 54 22.36 -1.47 -18.62
CA VAL A 54 22.21 -0.06 -18.20
C VAL A 54 21.52 -0.08 -16.84
N ALA A 55 22.29 0.07 -15.77
CA ALA A 55 21.72 0.20 -14.42
C ALA A 55 20.83 1.44 -14.41
N LEU A 56 19.56 1.25 -14.13
CA LEU A 56 18.62 2.36 -13.99
C LEU A 56 19.14 3.35 -12.91
N PRO A 57 19.07 4.66 -13.15
CA PRO A 57 19.54 5.65 -12.20
C PRO A 57 18.71 5.56 -10.90
N ARG A 58 19.38 5.60 -9.76
CA ARG A 58 18.74 5.63 -8.45
C ARG A 58 18.20 7.02 -8.16
N MET A 59 16.99 7.09 -7.63
CA MET A 59 16.44 8.36 -7.16
C MET A 59 17.19 8.84 -5.91
N ALA A 60 17.24 10.16 -5.70
CA ALA A 60 17.60 10.72 -4.42
C ALA A 60 16.56 10.32 -3.36
N PRO A 61 16.95 10.15 -2.07
CA PRO A 61 16.02 9.72 -1.03
C PRO A 61 14.77 10.62 -0.91
N GLU A 62 14.95 11.93 -0.99
CA GLU A 62 13.85 12.90 -0.90
C GLU A 62 12.84 12.71 -2.03
N LEU A 63 13.33 12.46 -3.25
CA LEU A 63 12.49 12.21 -4.42
C LEU A 63 11.75 10.87 -4.28
N ALA A 64 12.42 9.80 -3.82
CA ALA A 64 11.79 8.50 -3.59
C ALA A 64 10.64 8.61 -2.57
N LEU A 65 10.81 9.37 -1.48
CA LEU A 65 9.76 9.62 -0.50
C LEU A 65 8.60 10.44 -1.09
N GLN A 66 8.90 11.44 -1.91
CA GLN A 66 7.89 12.24 -2.60
C GLN A 66 7.09 11.40 -3.59
N VAL A 67 7.75 10.55 -4.38
CA VAL A 67 7.10 9.62 -5.33
C VAL A 67 6.21 8.64 -4.56
N TYR A 68 6.69 8.05 -3.47
CA TYR A 68 5.88 7.19 -2.60
C TYR A 68 4.58 7.88 -2.15
N HIS A 69 4.67 9.11 -1.63
CA HIS A 69 3.48 9.84 -1.20
C HIS A 69 2.53 10.14 -2.38
N GLY A 70 3.06 10.53 -3.54
CA GLY A 70 2.27 10.74 -4.75
C GLY A 70 1.54 9.48 -5.20
N ARG A 71 2.25 8.35 -5.26
CA ARG A 71 1.66 7.04 -5.60
C ARG A 71 0.55 6.63 -4.62
N SER A 72 0.76 6.83 -3.33
CA SER A 72 -0.26 6.51 -2.31
C SER A 72 -1.55 7.32 -2.49
N VAL A 73 -1.44 8.61 -2.85
CA VAL A 73 -2.60 9.46 -3.13
C VAL A 73 -3.31 9.01 -4.42
N ILE A 74 -2.56 8.73 -5.48
CA ILE A 74 -3.09 8.26 -6.76
C ILE A 74 -3.82 6.93 -6.57
N GLN A 75 -3.20 5.98 -5.87
CA GLN A 75 -3.81 4.67 -5.59
C GLN A 75 -5.15 4.83 -4.87
N ALA A 76 -5.22 5.69 -3.87
CA ALA A 76 -6.45 5.95 -3.14
C ALA A 76 -7.59 6.50 -4.00
N GLN A 77 -7.25 7.28 -5.03
CA GLN A 77 -8.22 7.89 -5.95
C GLN A 77 -8.60 6.97 -7.11
N GLN A 78 -7.68 6.13 -7.55
CA GLN A 78 -7.83 5.35 -8.78
C GLN A 78 -8.17 3.88 -8.56
N LEU A 79 -8.00 3.33 -7.36
CA LEU A 79 -8.38 1.95 -7.08
C LEU A 79 -9.86 1.89 -6.73
N ALA A 80 -10.69 1.41 -7.67
CA ALA A 80 -12.12 1.22 -7.42
C ALA A 80 -12.43 -0.09 -6.69
N ALA A 81 -11.77 -1.17 -7.07
CA ALA A 81 -11.96 -2.48 -6.46
C ALA A 81 -10.71 -3.35 -6.63
N TYR A 82 -10.64 -4.45 -5.91
CA TYR A 82 -9.72 -5.55 -6.21
C TYR A 82 -10.25 -6.86 -5.64
N SER A 83 -9.86 -7.97 -6.27
CA SER A 83 -9.94 -9.32 -5.70
C SER A 83 -8.55 -9.87 -5.41
N ALA A 84 -8.46 -10.81 -4.46
CA ALA A 84 -7.22 -11.53 -4.16
C ALA A 84 -7.53 -12.84 -3.42
N VAL A 85 -6.67 -13.84 -3.57
CA VAL A 85 -6.67 -15.03 -2.72
C VAL A 85 -5.81 -14.76 -1.49
N THR A 86 -6.35 -15.05 -0.32
CA THR A 86 -5.68 -14.84 0.96
C THR A 86 -5.57 -16.13 1.73
N THR A 87 -4.36 -16.47 2.19
CA THR A 87 -4.10 -17.58 3.11
C THR A 87 -3.63 -17.02 4.44
N ILE A 88 -4.33 -17.35 5.52
CA ILE A 88 -4.01 -16.94 6.90
C ILE A 88 -3.58 -18.16 7.68
N ARG A 89 -2.34 -18.18 8.17
CA ARG A 89 -1.82 -19.17 9.12
C ARG A 89 -1.73 -18.51 10.49
N ALA A 90 -2.32 -19.13 11.51
CA ALA A 90 -2.25 -18.64 12.86
C ALA A 90 -1.82 -19.77 13.80
N GLU A 91 -0.87 -19.44 14.69
CA GLU A 91 -0.28 -20.35 15.64
C GLU A 91 -0.33 -19.77 17.06
N LEU A 92 -0.63 -20.64 18.04
CA LEU A 92 -0.53 -20.39 19.46
C LEU A 92 0.55 -21.30 20.04
N PRO A 93 1.84 -20.92 19.99
CA PRO A 93 2.95 -21.80 20.38
C PRO A 93 2.86 -22.31 21.82
N ASP A 94 2.26 -21.50 22.72
CA ASP A 94 2.15 -21.85 24.14
C ASP A 94 1.15 -22.99 24.41
N THR A 95 0.23 -23.27 23.46
CA THR A 95 -0.78 -24.34 23.54
C THR A 95 -0.68 -25.34 22.39
N ALA A 96 0.29 -25.17 21.49
CA ALA A 96 0.50 -25.99 20.29
C ALA A 96 -0.74 -26.05 19.38
N GLN A 97 -1.60 -25.03 19.41
CA GLN A 97 -2.76 -24.89 18.54
C GLN A 97 -2.41 -24.11 17.28
N GLN A 98 -2.97 -24.53 16.16
CA GLN A 98 -2.73 -23.88 14.87
C GLN A 98 -3.94 -23.99 13.95
N GLY A 99 -3.98 -23.11 12.94
CA GLY A 99 -4.99 -23.18 11.90
C GLY A 99 -4.57 -22.43 10.65
N GLU A 100 -5.02 -22.92 9.52
CA GLU A 100 -4.84 -22.29 8.22
C GLU A 100 -6.18 -22.07 7.56
N PHE A 101 -6.41 -20.85 7.05
CA PHE A 101 -7.64 -20.46 6.39
C PHE A 101 -7.35 -19.81 5.05
N GLU A 102 -7.85 -20.41 3.99
CA GLU A 102 -7.81 -19.87 2.64
C GLU A 102 -9.18 -19.25 2.31
N LEU A 103 -9.16 -18.06 1.73
CA LEU A 103 -10.36 -17.30 1.39
C LEU A 103 -10.14 -16.41 0.16
N GLN A 104 -11.22 -16.12 -0.54
CA GLN A 104 -11.29 -15.06 -1.53
C GLN A 104 -11.61 -13.74 -0.82
N ARG A 105 -10.79 -12.73 -1.09
CA ARG A 105 -10.97 -11.36 -0.61
C ARG A 105 -11.50 -10.51 -1.74
N HIS A 106 -12.51 -9.69 -1.47
CA HIS A 106 -13.04 -8.70 -2.40
C HIS A 106 -13.18 -7.36 -1.70
N PHE A 107 -12.54 -6.35 -2.25
CA PHE A 107 -12.64 -4.97 -1.81
C PHE A 107 -13.30 -4.12 -2.89
N GLU A 108 -14.19 -3.23 -2.48
CA GLU A 108 -14.81 -2.22 -3.32
C GLU A 108 -14.83 -0.88 -2.56
N ALA A 109 -14.24 0.13 -3.21
CA ALA A 109 -14.17 1.46 -2.62
C ALA A 109 -15.58 2.07 -2.49
N PRO A 110 -15.84 2.89 -1.48
CA PRO A 110 -14.87 3.29 -0.45
C PRO A 110 -14.85 2.37 0.79
N HIS A 111 -15.89 1.57 1.07
CA HIS A 111 -16.08 0.98 2.40
C HIS A 111 -16.51 -0.48 2.41
N THR A 112 -16.40 -1.18 1.29
CA THR A 112 -16.84 -2.58 1.21
C THR A 112 -15.63 -3.51 1.23
N LEU A 113 -15.61 -4.44 2.18
CA LEU A 113 -14.66 -5.55 2.23
C LEU A 113 -15.42 -6.82 2.57
N GLN A 114 -15.29 -7.84 1.73
CA GLN A 114 -15.97 -9.12 1.86
C GLN A 114 -14.98 -10.26 1.75
N PHE A 115 -15.29 -11.36 2.43
CA PHE A 115 -14.51 -12.59 2.41
C PHE A 115 -15.41 -13.77 2.09
N THR A 116 -15.01 -14.58 1.11
CA THR A 116 -15.63 -15.87 0.80
C THR A 116 -14.69 -16.99 1.23
N ALA A 117 -15.13 -17.83 2.16
CA ALA A 117 -14.34 -18.95 2.64
C ALA A 117 -14.12 -19.98 1.51
N LEU A 118 -12.88 -20.40 1.32
CA LEU A 118 -12.52 -21.49 0.39
C LEU A 118 -12.22 -22.78 1.14
N HIS A 119 -11.28 -22.73 2.07
CA HIS A 119 -10.84 -23.91 2.80
C HIS A 119 -10.34 -23.55 4.20
N TYR A 120 -10.58 -24.43 5.19
CA TYR A 120 -10.03 -24.31 6.53
C TYR A 120 -9.50 -25.64 7.04
N THR A 121 -8.32 -25.62 7.67
CA THR A 121 -7.76 -26.76 8.43
C THR A 121 -7.24 -26.28 9.79
N GLY A 122 -7.29 -27.14 10.81
CA GLY A 122 -6.73 -26.88 12.14
C GLY A 122 -7.77 -26.70 13.23
N ASP A 123 -7.35 -26.06 14.32
CA ASP A 123 -8.13 -25.94 15.57
C ASP A 123 -9.29 -24.96 15.45
N GLY A 124 -10.48 -25.39 15.87
CA GLY A 124 -11.67 -24.55 15.90
C GLY A 124 -11.52 -23.31 16.80
N PHE A 125 -10.74 -23.39 17.88
CA PHE A 125 -10.41 -22.26 18.73
C PHE A 125 -9.63 -21.19 17.95
N VAL A 126 -8.59 -21.58 17.21
CA VAL A 126 -7.80 -20.67 16.36
C VAL A 126 -8.67 -20.02 15.31
N LYS A 127 -9.52 -20.81 14.62
CA LYS A 127 -10.49 -20.29 13.64
C LYS A 127 -11.32 -19.17 14.23
N THR A 128 -12.01 -19.44 15.34
CA THR A 128 -13.03 -18.53 15.90
C THR A 128 -12.40 -17.35 16.63
N ASN A 129 -11.35 -17.59 17.44
CA ASN A 129 -10.83 -16.58 18.35
C ASN A 129 -9.67 -15.76 17.78
N ILE A 130 -8.99 -16.25 16.75
CA ILE A 130 -7.90 -15.55 16.10
C ILE A 130 -8.32 -15.09 14.70
N ILE A 131 -8.53 -16.04 13.78
CA ILE A 131 -8.68 -15.71 12.35
C ILE A 131 -9.97 -14.97 12.07
N THR A 132 -11.12 -15.47 12.53
CA THR A 132 -12.41 -14.79 12.30
C THR A 132 -12.46 -13.41 12.93
N ARG A 133 -11.87 -13.22 14.12
CA ARG A 133 -11.79 -11.89 14.74
C ARG A 133 -10.89 -10.94 14.02
N LEU A 134 -9.78 -11.44 13.46
CA LEU A 134 -8.90 -10.68 12.60
C LEU A 134 -9.65 -10.16 11.37
N LEU A 135 -10.33 -11.04 10.64
CA LEU A 135 -11.12 -10.69 9.45
C LEU A 135 -12.26 -9.72 9.79
N GLN A 136 -12.98 -9.93 10.89
CA GLN A 136 -14.03 -9.02 11.32
C GLN A 136 -13.48 -7.62 11.64
N SER A 137 -12.33 -7.57 12.30
CA SER A 137 -11.64 -6.32 12.62
C SER A 137 -11.27 -5.53 11.36
N GLU A 138 -10.84 -6.22 10.30
CA GLU A 138 -10.51 -5.61 9.03
C GLU A 138 -11.73 -5.04 8.32
N VAL A 139 -12.83 -5.79 8.30
CA VAL A 139 -14.12 -5.30 7.78
C VAL A 139 -14.60 -4.06 8.54
N ASP A 140 -14.52 -4.09 9.87
CA ASP A 140 -14.94 -2.96 10.72
C ASP A 140 -14.09 -1.72 10.45
N HIS A 141 -12.78 -1.89 10.21
CA HIS A 141 -11.88 -0.79 9.89
C HIS A 141 -12.18 -0.15 8.53
N VAL A 142 -12.40 -0.96 7.50
CA VAL A 142 -12.77 -0.47 6.16
C VAL A 142 -14.12 0.28 6.22
N LYS A 143 -15.10 -0.22 6.98
CA LYS A 143 -16.40 0.45 7.14
C LYS A 143 -16.34 1.78 7.86
N GLN A 144 -15.37 1.97 8.77
CA GLN A 144 -15.24 3.19 9.57
C GLN A 144 -14.48 4.31 8.86
N ASP A 145 -13.96 4.06 7.67
CA ASP A 145 -13.14 5.01 6.89
C ASP A 145 -11.93 5.58 7.66
N ASP A 146 -11.35 4.77 8.53
CA ASP A 146 -10.21 5.16 9.37
C ASP A 146 -8.85 5.09 8.61
N THR A 147 -8.89 4.82 7.30
CA THR A 147 -7.71 4.61 6.46
C THR A 147 -6.76 5.81 6.47
N GLY A 148 -7.30 7.02 6.40
CA GLY A 148 -6.51 8.25 6.49
C GLY A 148 -5.82 8.42 7.85
N LEU A 149 -6.43 7.91 8.93
CA LEU A 149 -5.90 8.03 10.29
C LEU A 149 -4.72 7.08 10.55
N THR A 150 -4.58 6.02 9.77
CA THR A 150 -3.53 5.00 9.91
C THR A 150 -2.50 5.01 8.79
N ALA A 151 -2.78 5.72 7.69
CA ALA A 151 -1.91 5.82 6.51
C ALA A 151 -0.47 6.22 6.86
N ILE A 152 0.51 5.65 6.15
CA ILE A 152 1.92 6.01 6.26
C ILE A 152 2.14 7.33 5.50
N SER A 153 1.78 8.43 6.12
CA SER A 153 1.81 9.78 5.54
C SER A 153 2.54 10.77 6.45
N SER A 154 2.91 11.92 5.91
CA SER A 154 3.53 13.01 6.67
C SER A 154 2.60 13.61 7.74
N GLN A 155 1.29 13.42 7.62
CA GLN A 155 0.31 13.81 8.64
C GLN A 155 0.42 12.93 9.90
N ASN A 156 0.66 11.64 9.73
CA ASN A 156 0.69 10.67 10.81
C ASN A 156 2.10 10.43 11.36
N TYR A 157 3.15 10.62 10.55
CA TYR A 157 4.52 10.26 10.89
C TYR A 157 5.53 11.36 10.64
N LYS A 158 6.63 11.32 11.41
CA LYS A 158 7.90 11.96 11.07
C LYS A 158 8.78 10.90 10.41
N PHE A 159 9.34 11.24 9.24
CA PHE A 159 10.26 10.39 8.49
C PHE A 159 11.69 10.84 8.73
N SER A 160 12.61 9.90 8.90
CA SER A 160 14.04 10.16 9.02
C SER A 160 14.80 9.16 8.15
N TYR A 161 15.49 9.63 7.14
CA TYR A 161 16.33 8.80 6.28
C TYR A 161 17.45 8.12 7.08
N LYS A 162 17.73 6.84 6.76
CA LYS A 162 18.70 6.01 7.49
C LYS A 162 19.76 5.36 6.59
N GLY A 163 19.72 5.61 5.30
CA GLY A 163 20.63 5.02 4.33
C GLY A 163 19.93 4.11 3.34
N THR A 164 20.72 3.30 2.66
CA THR A 164 20.27 2.30 1.70
C THR A 164 20.56 0.89 2.19
N SER A 165 19.83 -0.08 1.66
CA SER A 165 20.05 -1.51 1.84
C SER A 165 19.64 -2.25 0.58
N GLU A 166 19.74 -3.57 0.59
CA GLU A 166 19.26 -4.43 -0.46
C GLU A 166 18.25 -5.44 0.12
N ILE A 167 17.12 -5.60 -0.54
CA ILE A 167 16.07 -6.57 -0.23
C ILE A 167 15.73 -7.29 -1.53
N GLU A 168 15.92 -8.61 -1.58
CA GLU A 168 15.58 -9.44 -2.76
C GLU A 168 16.12 -8.86 -4.07
N ASN A 169 17.42 -8.51 -4.09
CA ASN A 169 18.12 -7.88 -5.23
C ASN A 169 17.59 -6.48 -5.65
N ARG A 170 16.80 -5.82 -4.79
CA ARG A 170 16.35 -4.43 -4.98
C ARG A 170 17.09 -3.51 -4.03
N VAL A 171 17.67 -2.46 -4.57
CA VAL A 171 18.22 -1.38 -3.74
C VAL A 171 17.08 -0.55 -3.18
N VAL A 172 17.06 -0.38 -1.87
CA VAL A 172 15.99 0.33 -1.15
C VAL A 172 16.53 1.46 -0.29
N HIS A 173 15.76 2.54 -0.18
CA HIS A 173 15.96 3.60 0.78
C HIS A 173 15.23 3.27 2.09
N ILE A 174 15.90 3.44 3.22
CA ILE A 174 15.37 3.13 4.56
C ILE A 174 14.94 4.43 5.22
N TYR A 175 13.70 4.49 5.71
CA TYR A 175 13.18 5.59 6.52
C TYR A 175 12.69 5.09 7.86
N GLN A 176 13.22 5.68 8.94
CA GLN A 176 12.68 5.49 10.28
C GLN A 176 11.40 6.29 10.42
N LEU A 177 10.34 5.63 10.88
CA LEU A 177 9.04 6.22 11.18
C LEU A 177 8.90 6.47 12.67
N LYS A 178 8.49 7.68 13.03
CA LYS A 178 8.06 8.03 14.38
C LYS A 178 6.65 8.62 14.29
N PRO A 179 5.63 7.96 14.88
CA PRO A 179 4.27 8.47 14.83
C PRO A 179 4.17 9.81 15.58
N ARG A 180 3.33 10.71 15.07
CA ARG A 180 3.09 12.02 15.67
C ARG A 180 2.13 11.97 16.86
N SER A 181 1.37 10.88 16.99
CA SER A 181 0.44 10.64 18.10
C SER A 181 0.48 9.18 18.54
N LYS A 182 0.02 8.90 19.76
CA LYS A 182 -0.14 7.53 20.28
C LYS A 182 -1.61 7.12 20.12
N ARG A 183 -2.00 6.68 18.93
CA ARG A 183 -3.34 6.13 18.69
C ARG A 183 -3.25 4.72 18.10
N PRO A 184 -4.33 3.92 18.20
CA PRO A 184 -4.40 2.63 17.52
C PRO A 184 -4.15 2.83 16.01
N GLY A 185 -3.52 1.86 15.32
CA GLY A 185 -3.20 1.93 13.90
C GLY A 185 -1.83 2.48 13.57
N LEU A 186 -1.23 3.24 14.47
CA LEU A 186 0.11 3.76 14.23
C LEU A 186 1.18 2.84 14.82
N PHE A 187 2.34 2.80 14.17
CA PHE A 187 3.49 2.00 14.59
C PHE A 187 4.76 2.85 14.65
N LYS A 188 5.74 2.39 15.39
CA LYS A 188 7.11 2.89 15.36
C LYS A 188 7.97 1.83 14.68
N GLY A 189 8.66 2.20 13.60
CA GLY A 189 9.40 1.21 12.83
C GLY A 189 10.12 1.82 11.64
N ARG A 190 10.22 1.08 10.56
CA ARG A 190 10.87 1.47 9.31
C ARG A 190 9.98 1.16 8.12
N ILE A 191 10.19 1.92 7.06
CA ILE A 191 9.76 1.56 5.71
C ILE A 191 10.96 1.52 4.78
N TYR A 192 10.81 0.73 3.75
CA TYR A 192 11.80 0.48 2.70
C TYR A 192 11.18 0.82 1.36
N LEU A 193 11.69 1.84 0.71
CA LEU A 193 11.23 2.30 -0.60
C LEU A 193 12.23 1.89 -1.67
N ASP A 194 11.76 1.32 -2.76
CA ASP A 194 12.59 0.99 -3.92
C ASP A 194 13.29 2.26 -4.45
N ALA A 195 14.61 2.18 -4.63
CA ALA A 195 15.42 3.33 -5.03
C ALA A 195 15.22 3.76 -6.49
N HIS A 196 14.57 2.96 -7.32
CA HIS A 196 14.32 3.26 -8.74
C HIS A 196 12.87 3.69 -8.99
N THR A 197 11.90 3.10 -8.26
CA THR A 197 10.47 3.32 -8.50
C THR A 197 9.78 4.14 -7.42
N GLY A 198 10.40 4.29 -6.23
CA GLY A 198 9.76 4.89 -5.06
C GLY A 198 8.64 4.05 -4.45
N SER A 199 8.43 2.82 -4.93
CA SER A 199 7.40 1.91 -4.39
C SER A 199 7.74 1.46 -2.98
N LEU A 200 6.73 1.23 -2.16
CA LEU A 200 6.88 0.60 -0.85
C LEU A 200 7.18 -0.89 -1.05
N VAL A 201 8.33 -1.35 -0.55
CA VAL A 201 8.77 -2.76 -0.62
C VAL A 201 8.48 -3.48 0.69
N ARG A 202 8.74 -2.80 1.83
CA ARG A 202 8.55 -3.39 3.17
C ARG A 202 8.19 -2.32 4.19
N ALA A 203 7.36 -2.68 5.16
CA ALA A 203 7.16 -1.95 6.40
C ALA A 203 7.35 -2.90 7.58
N GLU A 204 8.04 -2.45 8.64
CA GLU A 204 8.27 -3.24 9.85
C GLU A 204 8.21 -2.38 11.09
N GLY A 205 7.83 -2.97 12.22
CA GLY A 205 7.85 -2.25 13.47
C GLY A 205 6.96 -2.82 14.56
N SER A 206 6.72 -1.95 15.55
CA SER A 206 5.85 -2.26 16.69
C SER A 206 4.73 -1.25 16.77
N VAL A 207 3.52 -1.72 17.03
CA VAL A 207 2.32 -0.88 17.25
C VAL A 207 2.52 -0.04 18.51
N VAL A 208 2.26 1.28 18.42
CA VAL A 208 2.52 2.21 19.54
C VAL A 208 1.41 2.25 20.59
N LYS A 209 0.21 1.83 20.24
CA LYS A 209 -0.91 1.70 21.15
C LYS A 209 -1.64 0.40 20.86
N SER A 210 -1.63 -0.50 21.84
CA SER A 210 -2.36 -1.75 21.72
C SER A 210 -3.86 -1.49 21.49
N PRO A 211 -4.48 -2.23 20.57
CA PRO A 211 -5.91 -2.11 20.29
C PRO A 211 -6.79 -2.55 21.46
N SER A 212 -6.25 -3.32 22.39
CA SER A 212 -6.98 -3.89 23.52
C SER A 212 -6.09 -3.98 24.76
N PHE A 213 -6.70 -3.85 25.94
CA PHE A 213 -6.03 -4.09 27.23
C PHE A 213 -5.39 -5.49 27.34
N PHE A 214 -5.94 -6.45 26.61
CA PHE A 214 -5.47 -7.84 26.64
C PHE A 214 -4.26 -8.11 25.76
N VAL A 215 -3.94 -7.25 24.81
CA VAL A 215 -2.76 -7.37 23.95
C VAL A 215 -1.65 -6.46 24.49
N LYS A 216 -0.52 -7.05 24.83
CA LYS A 216 0.61 -6.32 25.41
C LYS A 216 1.52 -5.68 24.36
N LYS A 217 1.80 -6.42 23.30
CA LYS A 217 2.74 -6.04 22.25
C LYS A 217 2.35 -6.67 20.92
N ILE A 218 2.58 -5.95 19.85
CA ILE A 218 2.43 -6.44 18.47
C ILE A 218 3.63 -5.93 17.69
N ASP A 219 4.43 -6.85 17.18
CA ASP A 219 5.50 -6.61 16.20
C ASP A 219 5.08 -7.20 14.86
N PHE A 220 5.45 -6.54 13.77
CA PHE A 220 5.11 -7.02 12.43
C PHE A 220 6.20 -6.72 11.41
N VAL A 221 6.20 -7.51 10.35
CA VAL A 221 6.87 -7.26 9.07
C VAL A 221 5.83 -7.45 7.98
N GLN A 222 5.75 -6.49 7.05
CA GLN A 222 4.82 -6.52 5.93
C GLN A 222 5.56 -6.22 4.63
N ASP A 223 5.50 -7.15 3.68
CA ASP A 223 6.08 -7.05 2.36
C ASP A 223 5.04 -6.66 1.34
N TYR A 224 5.46 -5.90 0.32
CA TYR A 224 4.60 -5.34 -0.71
C TYR A 224 5.11 -5.67 -2.11
N ALA A 225 4.18 -5.73 -3.06
CA ALA A 225 4.47 -5.81 -4.48
C ALA A 225 3.57 -4.87 -5.27
N ASP A 226 4.08 -4.42 -6.42
CA ASP A 226 3.30 -3.64 -7.38
C ASP A 226 2.58 -4.60 -8.34
N VAL A 227 1.27 -4.40 -8.52
CA VAL A 227 0.42 -5.07 -9.51
C VAL A 227 -0.36 -3.98 -10.25
N ASP A 228 -0.20 -3.88 -11.56
CA ASP A 228 -0.89 -2.89 -12.42
C ASP A 228 -0.79 -1.44 -11.90
N ASN A 229 0.40 -1.03 -11.46
CA ASN A 229 0.70 0.27 -10.86
C ASN A 229 0.14 0.53 -9.46
N PHE A 230 -0.58 -0.39 -8.86
CA PHE A 230 -1.02 -0.36 -7.47
C PHE A 230 -0.06 -1.16 -6.58
N THR A 231 0.20 -0.68 -5.39
CA THR A 231 1.06 -1.36 -4.41
C THR A 231 0.20 -2.12 -3.41
N PHE A 232 0.34 -3.43 -3.34
CA PHE A 232 -0.42 -4.30 -2.45
C PHE A 232 0.47 -5.04 -1.45
N PRO A 233 -0.01 -5.32 -0.22
CA PRO A 233 0.65 -6.24 0.69
C PRO A 233 0.60 -7.65 0.11
N VAL A 234 1.72 -8.37 0.14
CA VAL A 234 1.80 -9.76 -0.34
C VAL A 234 2.08 -10.76 0.79
N HIS A 235 2.80 -10.33 1.82
CA HIS A 235 3.06 -11.12 3.02
C HIS A 235 3.03 -10.23 4.27
N ILE A 236 2.40 -10.73 5.32
CA ILE A 236 2.37 -10.07 6.62
C ILE A 236 2.71 -11.10 7.69
N HIS A 237 3.82 -10.91 8.37
CA HIS A 237 4.21 -11.68 9.54
C HIS A 237 3.98 -10.87 10.81
N THR A 238 3.30 -11.46 11.79
CA THR A 238 2.96 -10.79 13.03
C THR A 238 3.27 -11.66 14.24
N ASN A 239 3.95 -11.06 15.22
CA ASN A 239 4.10 -11.61 16.55
C ASN A 239 3.34 -10.74 17.56
N ALA A 240 2.35 -11.33 18.22
CA ALA A 240 1.59 -10.67 19.28
C ALA A 240 1.73 -11.41 20.60
N VAL A 241 1.71 -10.66 21.71
CA VAL A 241 1.66 -11.22 23.05
C VAL A 241 0.37 -10.76 23.71
N ALA A 242 -0.51 -11.72 24.00
CA ALA A 242 -1.77 -11.47 24.68
C ALA A 242 -1.76 -12.03 26.13
N ARG A 243 -2.50 -11.36 27.03
CA ARG A 243 -2.48 -11.71 28.47
C ARG A 243 -3.14 -13.05 28.77
N VAL A 244 -4.12 -13.46 27.96
CA VAL A 244 -4.94 -14.64 28.21
C VAL A 244 -4.52 -15.84 27.37
N ILE A 245 -4.19 -15.61 26.11
CA ILE A 245 -3.87 -16.66 25.14
C ILE A 245 -2.38 -16.83 24.85
N GLY A 246 -1.55 -16.01 25.52
CA GLY A 246 -0.10 -16.10 25.36
C GLY A 246 0.42 -15.51 24.05
N ARG A 247 1.46 -16.12 23.51
CA ARG A 247 2.07 -15.73 22.24
C ARG A 247 1.20 -16.20 21.08
N THR A 248 1.00 -15.32 20.11
CA THR A 248 0.27 -15.61 18.87
C THR A 248 1.14 -15.18 17.70
N VAL A 249 1.34 -16.09 16.75
CA VAL A 249 2.03 -15.82 15.48
C VAL A 249 0.99 -15.91 14.37
N VAL A 250 0.99 -14.93 13.48
CA VAL A 250 0.09 -14.92 12.32
C VAL A 250 0.89 -14.57 11.09
N ASP A 251 0.80 -15.42 10.08
CA ASP A 251 1.29 -15.18 8.73
C ASP A 251 0.11 -15.08 7.76
N ILE A 252 0.11 -14.03 6.94
CA ILE A 252 -0.92 -13.79 5.94
C ILE A 252 -0.24 -13.63 4.61
N PHE A 253 -0.66 -14.43 3.65
CA PHE A 253 -0.18 -14.39 2.28
C PHE A 253 -1.34 -13.94 1.38
N HIS A 254 -1.08 -12.94 0.56
CA HIS A 254 -2.02 -12.50 -0.48
C HIS A 254 -1.40 -12.77 -1.85
N ARG A 255 -2.18 -13.32 -2.76
CA ARG A 255 -1.77 -13.64 -4.13
C ARG A 255 -2.92 -13.37 -5.10
N ASP A 256 -2.61 -13.42 -6.37
CA ASP A 256 -3.58 -13.33 -7.46
C ASP A 256 -4.43 -12.05 -7.34
N TYR A 257 -3.77 -10.91 -7.16
CA TYR A 257 -4.43 -9.62 -7.14
C TYR A 257 -4.96 -9.26 -8.54
N GLU A 258 -6.22 -8.87 -8.59
CA GLU A 258 -6.92 -8.38 -9.77
C GLU A 258 -7.48 -6.99 -9.46
N PRO A 259 -6.70 -5.92 -9.62
CA PRO A 259 -7.17 -4.58 -9.37
C PRO A 259 -8.11 -4.08 -10.47
N THR A 260 -9.12 -3.33 -10.07
CA THR A 260 -10.03 -2.63 -10.98
C THR A 260 -9.83 -1.13 -10.79
N PRO A 261 -9.29 -0.41 -11.79
CA PRO A 261 -9.15 1.03 -11.70
C PRO A 261 -10.51 1.73 -11.78
N ALA A 262 -10.62 2.90 -11.12
CA ALA A 262 -11.77 3.77 -11.27
C ALA A 262 -11.86 4.25 -12.72
N GLN A 263 -13.04 4.18 -13.31
CA GLN A 263 -13.25 4.73 -14.65
C GLN A 263 -13.02 6.24 -14.62
N PRO A 264 -12.27 6.81 -15.57
CA PRO A 264 -12.19 8.25 -15.68
C PRO A 264 -13.62 8.78 -15.88
N LEU A 265 -13.98 9.81 -15.13
CA LEU A 265 -15.26 10.51 -15.33
C LEU A 265 -15.32 10.90 -16.83
N GLN A 266 -16.09 10.15 -17.62
CA GLN A 266 -16.44 10.56 -18.96
C GLN A 266 -17.11 11.93 -18.80
N SER A 267 -16.44 12.98 -19.27
CA SER A 267 -17.01 14.32 -19.30
C SER A 267 -18.35 14.21 -19.98
N ALA A 268 -19.42 14.57 -19.28
CA ALA A 268 -20.77 14.69 -19.84
C ALA A 268 -20.80 15.84 -20.86
N ARG A 269 -20.18 15.62 -22.00
CA ARG A 269 -20.22 16.46 -23.20
C ARG A 269 -20.40 15.55 -24.37
N GLU A 270 -21.66 15.15 -24.62
CA GLU A 270 -22.19 14.82 -25.92
C GLU A 270 -23.60 14.27 -25.78
N THR A 271 -24.56 15.11 -25.39
CA THR A 271 -25.96 14.95 -25.79
C THR A 271 -26.65 16.32 -25.80
N SER A 272 -26.18 17.20 -26.68
CA SER A 272 -26.96 18.32 -27.16
C SER A 272 -26.94 18.27 -28.71
N SER A 273 -27.41 17.16 -29.25
CA SER A 273 -27.85 17.17 -30.64
C SER A 273 -29.19 17.89 -30.71
N LEU A 274 -29.11 19.12 -31.19
CA LEU A 274 -30.22 19.96 -31.63
C LEU A 274 -31.21 19.15 -32.49
N SER A 275 -32.39 18.87 -31.96
CA SER A 275 -33.53 18.51 -32.76
C SER A 275 -34.02 19.75 -33.50
N VAL A 276 -33.63 19.89 -34.75
CA VAL A 276 -34.23 20.84 -35.67
C VAL A 276 -35.65 20.37 -35.95
N ILE A 277 -36.62 21.16 -35.50
CA ILE A 277 -38.05 20.98 -35.87
C ILE A 277 -38.23 21.60 -37.25
N PRO A 278 -38.70 20.87 -38.28
CA PRO A 278 -39.12 21.50 -39.54
C PRO A 278 -40.49 22.13 -39.35
N THR A 279 -40.54 23.43 -39.53
CA THR A 279 -41.80 24.19 -39.70
C THR A 279 -42.37 23.93 -41.09
N ASN A 280 -43.60 23.49 -41.12
CA ASN A 280 -44.49 23.54 -42.29
C ASN A 280 -45.59 24.55 -42.01
#